data_b6d37cfecde0a16c44da11991a4d8222
#
_entry.id   b6d37cfecde0a16c44da11991a4d8222
#
_cell.length_a   1.000
_cell.length_b   1.000
_cell.length_c   1.000
_cell.angle_alpha   90.00
_cell.angle_beta   90.00
_cell.angle_gamma   90.00
#
_symmetry.space_group_name_H-M   'P 1'
#
loop_
_entity.id
_entity.type
_entity.pdbx_description
1 polymer ?
#
loop_
_entity_poly.entity_id
_entity_poly.type
_entity_poly.pdbx_seq_one_letter_code
_entity_poly.pdbx_strand_id
1 'polypeptide(L)'
;SNGGFGSATFYFYPPLIYFIAAWVNELFRGLTPYQLYQILQVAGSILSGLAFYLFVSRVGLRGWQGIAASILYTCIDYRADDIYLRAALGEHWGFVWVPIVLLSLIYSFESGDGKERGFRILLLSAIAWAGILLTSIPTAIVVGAACGGLLLVRRRELSVLRVAAWILGAILGVALAAFYILPVFHFRPLVHLNHLWDVFPFKLPDFMLLRIFSHDVKTFHIRRVLMLFAACGIGWWLLRSLHRSNVSAVKRLMTQLALVCCALAIFFQLPYISSPLWDYFPGLSTVQFTWRWDILLVVAFALSYAALQDTEFQKRINWTLIGLIVITLIAGIRISLSRSDYGGTVHREHFDSPEWAPIYTNPVRQRQEAYMVAHQNDVPITLLNPNVGDSALLLKSGPSERKYSVQLAKPTETKFHMYYWPQWKLRNGEAEIAARPDTAGVMTAQLPAGKYELELRLERSESEIAGVNISLGASALFVLLALIGFVQSRKRVA
;
A
#
# COMPACT_ATOMS: atom_id res chain seq x y z
N SER A 1 1.89 20.47 -0.12
CA SER A 1 2.34 19.70 1.04
C SER A 1 3.60 20.32 1.61
N ASN A 2 3.85 20.14 2.92
CA ASN A 2 4.97 20.69 3.64
C ASN A 2 5.09 22.24 3.45
N GLY A 3 4.00 22.97 3.66
CA GLY A 3 3.98 24.43 3.53
C GLY A 3 4.36 24.97 2.14
N GLY A 4 4.24 24.17 1.08
CA GLY A 4 4.63 24.52 -0.29
C GLY A 4 6.05 24.10 -0.67
N PHE A 5 6.87 23.60 0.27
CA PHE A 5 8.25 23.16 0.00
C PHE A 5 8.36 21.84 -0.76
N GLY A 6 7.26 21.16 -0.98
CA GLY A 6 7.21 19.87 -1.66
C GLY A 6 7.33 18.65 -0.73
N SER A 7 7.13 17.48 -1.28
CA SER A 7 7.23 16.21 -0.55
C SER A 7 7.60 15.09 -1.53
N ALA A 8 8.41 14.14 -1.07
CA ALA A 8 8.76 12.93 -1.80
C ALA A 8 7.67 11.85 -1.73
N THR A 9 6.48 12.17 -1.20
CA THR A 9 5.36 11.24 -0.93
C THR A 9 5.07 10.32 -2.11
N PHE A 10 4.97 10.86 -3.33
CA PHE A 10 4.61 10.06 -4.51
C PHE A 10 5.69 9.07 -4.98
N TYR A 11 6.93 9.18 -4.50
CA TYR A 11 7.91 8.12 -4.70
C TYR A 11 7.61 6.88 -3.86
N PHE A 12 6.94 7.03 -2.71
CA PHE A 12 6.75 5.96 -1.73
C PHE A 12 5.32 5.41 -1.67
N TYR A 13 4.33 6.17 -2.14
CA TYR A 13 2.96 5.66 -2.24
C TYR A 13 2.77 4.86 -3.53
N PRO A 14 2.25 3.61 -3.44
CA PRO A 14 2.02 2.75 -4.59
C PRO A 14 1.11 3.42 -5.63
N PRO A 15 1.51 3.44 -6.91
CA PRO A 15 0.94 4.36 -7.91
C PRO A 15 -0.38 3.90 -8.53
N LEU A 16 -0.75 2.61 -8.47
CA LEU A 16 -1.88 2.07 -9.23
C LEU A 16 -3.19 2.81 -8.96
N ILE A 17 -3.47 3.10 -7.69
CA ILE A 17 -4.70 3.78 -7.29
C ILE A 17 -4.74 5.21 -7.82
N TYR A 18 -3.61 5.90 -7.83
CA TYR A 18 -3.52 7.27 -8.33
C TYR A 18 -3.68 7.33 -9.85
N PHE A 19 -3.18 6.32 -10.58
CA PHE A 19 -3.45 6.19 -12.01
C PHE A 19 -4.94 5.94 -12.28
N ILE A 20 -5.57 5.04 -11.51
CA ILE A 20 -7.01 4.78 -11.61
C ILE A 20 -7.79 6.06 -11.27
N ALA A 21 -7.40 6.78 -10.21
CA ALA A 21 -8.00 8.06 -9.84
C ALA A 21 -7.92 9.09 -10.97
N ALA A 22 -6.75 9.23 -11.58
CA ALA A 22 -6.55 10.15 -12.72
C ALA A 22 -7.44 9.77 -13.92
N TRP A 23 -7.54 8.48 -14.23
CA TRP A 23 -8.40 7.97 -15.29
C TRP A 23 -9.89 8.24 -15.01
N VAL A 24 -10.35 7.98 -13.80
CA VAL A 24 -11.74 8.23 -13.39
C VAL A 24 -12.04 9.74 -13.46
N ASN A 25 -11.11 10.57 -13.01
CA ASN A 25 -11.27 12.03 -13.06
C ASN A 25 -11.31 12.57 -14.52
N GLU A 26 -10.53 11.99 -15.42
CA GLU A 26 -10.56 12.38 -16.84
C GLU A 26 -11.85 11.92 -17.51
N LEU A 27 -12.35 10.73 -17.16
CA LEU A 27 -13.60 10.19 -17.71
C LEU A 27 -14.82 10.94 -17.19
N PHE A 28 -14.83 11.33 -15.93
CA PHE A 28 -15.93 12.03 -15.25
C PHE A 28 -15.44 13.41 -14.80
N ARG A 29 -15.29 14.33 -15.78
CA ARG A 29 -14.83 15.70 -15.54
C ARG A 29 -15.74 16.45 -14.56
N GLY A 30 -15.13 17.12 -13.59
CA GLY A 30 -15.86 17.93 -12.62
C GLY A 30 -16.12 17.23 -11.26
N LEU A 31 -15.58 16.02 -11.07
CA LEU A 31 -15.59 15.40 -9.73
C LEU A 31 -14.73 16.20 -8.75
N THR A 32 -15.26 16.42 -7.57
CA THR A 32 -14.43 16.92 -6.46
C THR A 32 -13.48 15.81 -5.99
N PRO A 33 -12.32 16.14 -5.38
CA PRO A 33 -11.42 15.14 -4.80
C PRO A 33 -12.11 14.19 -3.81
N TYR A 34 -13.08 14.69 -3.07
CA TYR A 34 -13.86 13.91 -2.12
C TYR A 34 -14.76 12.88 -2.83
N GLN A 35 -15.48 13.30 -3.88
CA GLN A 35 -16.32 12.39 -4.69
C GLN A 35 -15.46 11.31 -5.37
N LEU A 36 -14.32 11.69 -5.92
CA LEU A 36 -13.37 10.74 -6.52
C LEU A 36 -12.91 9.71 -5.48
N TYR A 37 -12.54 10.17 -4.29
CA TYR A 37 -12.15 9.30 -3.18
C TYR A 37 -13.27 8.31 -2.80
N GLN A 38 -14.52 8.76 -2.68
CA GLN A 38 -15.67 7.91 -2.40
C GLN A 38 -15.91 6.86 -3.49
N ILE A 39 -15.81 7.24 -4.77
CA ILE A 39 -15.94 6.31 -5.91
C ILE A 39 -14.88 5.22 -5.80
N LEU A 40 -13.63 5.57 -5.51
CA LEU A 40 -12.54 4.61 -5.37
C LEU A 40 -12.74 3.67 -4.18
N GLN A 41 -13.27 4.15 -3.06
CA GLN A 41 -13.61 3.31 -1.91
C GLN A 41 -14.67 2.27 -2.25
N VAL A 42 -15.77 2.70 -2.88
CA VAL A 42 -16.86 1.81 -3.29
C VAL A 42 -16.37 0.79 -4.33
N ALA A 43 -15.63 1.24 -5.35
CA ALA A 43 -15.06 0.37 -6.36
C ALA A 43 -14.12 -0.67 -5.78
N GLY A 44 -13.22 -0.27 -4.87
CA GLY A 44 -12.31 -1.18 -4.17
C GLY A 44 -13.05 -2.23 -3.34
N SER A 45 -14.14 -1.84 -2.66
CA SER A 45 -15.00 -2.76 -1.91
C SER A 45 -15.66 -3.80 -2.82
N ILE A 46 -16.30 -3.36 -3.90
CA ILE A 46 -16.98 -4.23 -4.86
C ILE A 46 -15.97 -5.20 -5.52
N LEU A 47 -14.85 -4.67 -6.02
CA LEU A 47 -13.84 -5.48 -6.69
C LEU A 47 -13.18 -6.48 -5.76
N SER A 48 -12.93 -6.12 -4.49
CA SER A 48 -12.38 -7.06 -3.50
C SER A 48 -13.36 -8.18 -3.17
N GLY A 49 -14.64 -7.88 -3.05
CA GLY A 49 -15.70 -8.89 -2.86
C GLY A 49 -15.82 -9.82 -4.05
N LEU A 50 -15.81 -9.28 -5.28
CA LEU A 50 -15.84 -10.09 -6.51
C LEU A 50 -14.59 -10.97 -6.65
N ALA A 51 -13.40 -10.44 -6.36
CA ALA A 51 -12.16 -11.21 -6.39
C ALA A 51 -12.18 -12.35 -5.36
N PHE A 52 -12.71 -12.10 -4.16
CA PHE A 52 -12.86 -13.13 -3.14
C PHE A 52 -13.92 -14.18 -3.54
N TYR A 53 -15.03 -13.76 -4.14
CA TYR A 53 -16.03 -14.68 -4.69
C TYR A 53 -15.44 -15.60 -5.77
N LEU A 54 -14.68 -15.05 -6.70
CA LEU A 54 -13.98 -15.82 -7.73
C LEU A 54 -13.02 -16.84 -7.09
N PHE A 55 -12.29 -16.42 -6.08
CA PHE A 55 -11.38 -17.28 -5.33
C PHE A 55 -12.13 -18.46 -4.67
N VAL A 56 -13.14 -18.18 -3.84
CA VAL A 56 -13.88 -19.24 -3.13
C VAL A 56 -14.72 -20.12 -4.06
N SER A 57 -15.25 -19.57 -5.15
CA SER A 57 -16.00 -20.35 -6.14
C SER A 57 -15.10 -21.32 -6.91
N ARG A 58 -13.83 -20.98 -7.14
CA ARG A 58 -12.84 -21.89 -7.75
C ARG A 58 -12.44 -23.04 -6.85
N VAL A 59 -12.52 -22.84 -5.54
CA VAL A 59 -12.30 -23.92 -4.57
C VAL A 59 -13.59 -24.67 -4.17
N GLY A 60 -14.66 -24.52 -4.95
CA GLY A 60 -15.88 -25.32 -4.82
C GLY A 60 -16.99 -24.71 -3.96
N LEU A 61 -16.82 -23.50 -3.44
CA LEU A 61 -17.84 -22.78 -2.67
C LEU A 61 -18.62 -21.85 -3.60
N ARG A 62 -19.67 -22.35 -4.21
CA ARG A 62 -20.50 -21.63 -5.18
C ARG A 62 -21.83 -21.17 -4.58
N GLY A 63 -22.49 -20.27 -5.29
CA GLY A 63 -23.81 -19.76 -4.93
C GLY A 63 -23.77 -18.93 -3.66
N TRP A 64 -24.80 -19.10 -2.83
CA TRP A 64 -25.01 -18.25 -1.66
C TRP A 64 -23.87 -18.28 -0.63
N GLN A 65 -23.23 -19.40 -0.47
CA GLN A 65 -22.11 -19.56 0.47
C GLN A 65 -20.88 -18.73 0.06
N GLY A 66 -20.55 -18.77 -1.22
CA GLY A 66 -19.48 -17.93 -1.76
C GLY A 66 -19.81 -16.43 -1.66
N ILE A 67 -21.07 -16.07 -1.90
CA ILE A 67 -21.55 -14.68 -1.76
C ILE A 67 -21.41 -14.23 -0.30
N ALA A 68 -21.90 -15.00 0.65
CA ALA A 68 -21.86 -14.66 2.07
C ALA A 68 -20.41 -14.54 2.61
N ALA A 69 -19.51 -15.45 2.20
CA ALA A 69 -18.10 -15.36 2.54
C ALA A 69 -17.44 -14.10 1.95
N SER A 70 -17.84 -13.69 0.73
CA SER A 70 -17.34 -12.50 0.07
C SER A 70 -17.85 -11.21 0.72
N ILE A 71 -19.10 -11.20 1.17
CA ILE A 71 -19.66 -10.10 1.94
C ILE A 71 -18.92 -9.99 3.28
N LEU A 72 -18.68 -11.09 3.98
CA LEU A 72 -17.90 -11.09 5.22
C LEU A 72 -16.49 -10.56 5.00
N TYR A 73 -15.81 -11.02 3.94
CA TYR A 73 -14.49 -10.52 3.55
C TYR A 73 -14.45 -9.00 3.33
N THR A 74 -15.54 -8.43 2.80
CA THR A 74 -15.63 -7.00 2.47
C THR A 74 -16.05 -6.13 3.66
N CYS A 75 -16.91 -6.67 4.56
CA CYS A 75 -17.58 -5.89 5.61
C CYS A 75 -17.01 -6.10 7.02
N ILE A 76 -15.94 -6.87 7.19
CA ILE A 76 -15.34 -7.09 8.51
C ILE A 76 -14.76 -5.79 9.09
N ASP A 77 -14.73 -5.68 10.41
CA ASP A 77 -14.38 -4.48 11.18
C ASP A 77 -13.04 -3.83 10.73
N TYR A 78 -12.01 -4.63 10.51
CA TYR A 78 -10.72 -4.14 10.01
C TYR A 78 -10.83 -3.37 8.69
N ARG A 79 -11.71 -3.82 7.79
CA ARG A 79 -11.96 -3.15 6.50
C ARG A 79 -12.69 -1.81 6.70
N ALA A 80 -13.59 -1.75 7.68
CA ALA A 80 -14.25 -0.52 8.06
C ALA A 80 -13.25 0.49 8.65
N ASP A 81 -12.31 0.03 9.47
CA ASP A 81 -11.24 0.88 10.01
C ASP A 81 -10.33 1.44 8.89
N ASP A 82 -9.98 0.64 7.90
CA ASP A 82 -9.20 1.08 6.74
C ASP A 82 -9.89 2.20 5.96
N ILE A 83 -11.20 2.07 5.76
CA ILE A 83 -11.99 3.00 4.96
C ILE A 83 -12.30 4.28 5.75
N TYR A 84 -12.85 4.13 6.97
CA TYR A 84 -13.47 5.22 7.69
C TYR A 84 -12.56 5.90 8.72
N LEU A 85 -11.60 5.18 9.30
CA LEU A 85 -10.70 5.73 10.32
C LEU A 85 -9.34 6.12 9.76
N ARG A 86 -8.75 5.26 8.93
CA ARG A 86 -7.37 5.43 8.45
C ARG A 86 -7.29 6.07 7.08
N ALA A 87 -8.38 6.04 6.31
CA ALA A 87 -8.38 6.46 4.90
C ALA A 87 -7.27 5.77 4.07
N ALA A 88 -6.93 4.52 4.39
CA ALA A 88 -5.82 3.76 3.84
C ALA A 88 -6.16 3.17 2.46
N LEU A 89 -6.37 4.04 1.46
CA LEU A 89 -6.88 3.67 0.14
C LEU A 89 -6.01 2.60 -0.54
N GLY A 90 -4.68 2.69 -0.42
CA GLY A 90 -3.77 1.69 -0.98
C GLY A 90 -3.95 0.31 -0.36
N GLU A 91 -4.07 0.21 0.96
CA GLU A 91 -4.31 -1.05 1.67
C GLU A 91 -5.71 -1.60 1.34
N HIS A 92 -6.72 -0.73 1.31
CA HIS A 92 -8.08 -1.08 0.91
C HIS A 92 -8.15 -1.72 -0.49
N TRP A 93 -7.43 -1.18 -1.48
CA TRP A 93 -7.32 -1.78 -2.81
C TRP A 93 -6.40 -3.00 -2.84
N GLY A 94 -5.46 -3.12 -1.91
CA GLY A 94 -4.65 -4.32 -1.72
C GLY A 94 -5.53 -5.57 -1.53
N PHE A 95 -6.67 -5.43 -0.88
CA PHE A 95 -7.64 -6.52 -0.70
C PHE A 95 -8.26 -7.04 -2.00
N VAL A 96 -8.20 -6.33 -3.11
CA VAL A 96 -8.58 -6.86 -4.43
C VAL A 96 -7.61 -7.95 -4.87
N TRP A 97 -6.33 -7.76 -4.59
CA TRP A 97 -5.26 -8.65 -5.06
C TRP A 97 -4.99 -9.83 -4.13
N VAL A 98 -5.29 -9.70 -2.83
CA VAL A 98 -5.09 -10.78 -1.83
C VAL A 98 -5.70 -12.11 -2.30
N PRO A 99 -7.00 -12.21 -2.65
CA PRO A 99 -7.58 -13.47 -3.09
C PRO A 99 -7.02 -13.96 -4.42
N ILE A 100 -6.55 -13.06 -5.29
CA ILE A 100 -5.95 -13.43 -6.59
C ILE A 100 -4.55 -14.03 -6.38
N VAL A 101 -3.74 -13.47 -5.46
CA VAL A 101 -2.45 -14.06 -5.06
C VAL A 101 -2.66 -15.45 -4.47
N LEU A 102 -3.61 -15.60 -3.55
CA LEU A 102 -3.91 -16.89 -2.94
C LEU A 102 -4.44 -17.90 -3.97
N LEU A 103 -5.29 -17.48 -4.90
CA LEU A 103 -5.78 -18.31 -5.99
C LEU A 103 -4.64 -18.81 -6.89
N SER A 104 -3.70 -17.94 -7.24
CA SER A 104 -2.55 -18.30 -8.06
C SER A 104 -1.70 -19.39 -7.39
N LEU A 105 -1.51 -19.30 -6.06
CA LEU A 105 -0.81 -20.31 -5.28
C LEU A 105 -1.62 -21.61 -5.20
N ILE A 106 -2.92 -21.54 -4.96
CA ILE A 106 -3.78 -22.74 -4.82
C ILE A 106 -3.76 -23.56 -6.11
N TYR A 107 -3.73 -22.96 -7.26
CA TYR A 107 -3.57 -23.67 -8.54
C TYR A 107 -2.30 -24.52 -8.61
N SER A 108 -1.26 -24.19 -7.82
CA SER A 108 -0.04 -25.00 -7.75
C SER A 108 -0.22 -26.33 -6.98
N PHE A 109 -1.26 -26.45 -6.12
CA PHE A 109 -1.57 -27.67 -5.37
C PHE A 109 -2.55 -28.59 -6.07
N GLU A 110 -3.30 -28.11 -7.08
CA GLU A 110 -4.27 -28.96 -7.77
C GLU A 110 -3.58 -30.04 -8.61
N SER A 111 -4.14 -31.25 -8.64
CA SER A 111 -3.64 -32.37 -9.45
C SER A 111 -3.95 -32.17 -10.94
N GLY A 112 -3.06 -32.61 -11.80
CA GLY A 112 -3.21 -32.56 -13.26
C GLY A 112 -1.96 -32.03 -13.96
N ASP A 113 -1.48 -32.78 -14.96
CA ASP A 113 -0.29 -32.45 -15.73
C ASP A 113 -0.67 -31.78 -17.05
N GLY A 114 -0.16 -30.59 -17.25
CA GLY A 114 -0.28 -29.86 -18.51
C GLY A 114 0.54 -28.59 -18.51
N LYS A 115 1.30 -28.37 -19.59
CA LYS A 115 2.09 -27.14 -19.79
C LYS A 115 1.23 -25.88 -19.69
N GLU A 116 -0.02 -25.93 -20.15
CA GLU A 116 -0.98 -24.84 -20.07
C GLU A 116 -1.26 -24.39 -18.63
N ARG A 117 -1.30 -25.35 -17.69
CA ARG A 117 -1.53 -25.03 -16.29
C ARG A 117 -0.35 -24.25 -15.71
N GLY A 118 0.88 -24.63 -16.05
CA GLY A 118 2.08 -23.88 -15.67
C GLY A 118 2.02 -22.43 -16.16
N PHE A 119 1.61 -22.20 -17.41
CA PHE A 119 1.43 -20.86 -17.97
C PHE A 119 0.33 -20.06 -17.22
N ARG A 120 -0.81 -20.68 -16.92
CA ARG A 120 -1.87 -20.00 -16.15
C ARG A 120 -1.41 -19.62 -14.76
N ILE A 121 -0.70 -20.51 -14.07
CA ILE A 121 -0.13 -20.23 -12.74
C ILE A 121 0.85 -19.05 -12.84
N LEU A 122 1.77 -19.07 -13.80
CA LEU A 122 2.77 -18.05 -14.01
C LEU A 122 2.12 -16.69 -14.30
N LEU A 123 1.22 -16.61 -15.27
CA LEU A 123 0.59 -15.36 -15.67
C LEU A 123 -0.31 -14.79 -14.56
N LEU A 124 -1.10 -15.64 -13.90
CA LEU A 124 -1.95 -15.21 -12.80
C LEU A 124 -1.13 -14.73 -11.61
N SER A 125 -0.04 -15.42 -11.29
CA SER A 125 0.91 -15.00 -10.26
C SER A 125 1.54 -13.66 -10.62
N ALA A 126 1.97 -13.46 -11.87
CA ALA A 126 2.58 -12.21 -12.32
C ALA A 126 1.64 -11.01 -12.14
N ILE A 127 0.40 -11.12 -12.62
CA ILE A 127 -0.59 -10.05 -12.48
C ILE A 127 -0.91 -9.79 -11.00
N ALA A 128 -1.10 -10.85 -10.22
CA ALA A 128 -1.48 -10.74 -8.82
C ALA A 128 -0.40 -10.05 -7.98
N TRP A 129 0.87 -10.44 -8.17
CA TRP A 129 2.00 -9.84 -7.47
C TRP A 129 2.31 -8.43 -7.95
N ALA A 130 2.21 -8.15 -9.25
CA ALA A 130 2.34 -6.78 -9.75
C ALA A 130 1.23 -5.89 -9.17
N GLY A 131 -0.02 -6.34 -9.21
CA GLY A 131 -1.16 -5.59 -8.70
C GLY A 131 -1.05 -5.27 -7.21
N ILE A 132 -0.73 -6.25 -6.36
CA ILE A 132 -0.61 -6.02 -4.92
C ILE A 132 0.57 -5.10 -4.58
N LEU A 133 1.72 -5.23 -5.26
CA LEU A 133 2.88 -4.37 -5.08
C LEU A 133 2.61 -2.93 -5.50
N LEU A 134 1.86 -2.73 -6.57
CA LEU A 134 1.46 -1.41 -7.07
C LEU A 134 0.30 -0.79 -6.30
N THR A 135 -0.29 -1.51 -5.34
CA THR A 135 -1.35 -0.98 -4.45
C THR A 135 -0.90 -0.87 -3.00
N SER A 136 -0.17 -1.86 -2.46
CA SER A 136 0.25 -1.87 -1.05
C SER A 136 1.40 -2.85 -0.82
N ILE A 137 2.63 -2.33 -0.69
CA ILE A 137 3.80 -3.15 -0.35
C ILE A 137 3.62 -3.87 1.01
N PRO A 138 3.13 -3.22 2.09
CA PRO A 138 2.87 -3.91 3.34
C PRO A 138 1.93 -5.12 3.20
N THR A 139 0.84 -4.95 2.44
CA THR A 139 -0.11 -6.05 2.16
C THR A 139 0.57 -7.19 1.39
N ALA A 140 1.44 -6.87 0.43
CA ALA A 140 2.20 -7.88 -0.31
C ALA A 140 3.09 -8.72 0.60
N ILE A 141 3.77 -8.10 1.57
CA ILE A 141 4.63 -8.79 2.56
C ILE A 141 3.79 -9.73 3.44
N VAL A 142 2.68 -9.22 3.98
CA VAL A 142 1.79 -9.98 4.86
C VAL A 142 1.19 -11.21 4.13
N VAL A 143 0.73 -11.02 2.89
CA VAL A 143 0.18 -12.11 2.08
C VAL A 143 1.28 -13.07 1.62
N GLY A 144 2.47 -12.56 1.32
CA GLY A 144 3.66 -13.37 1.02
C GLY A 144 4.01 -14.32 2.16
N ALA A 145 3.95 -13.85 3.41
CA ALA A 145 4.15 -14.69 4.58
C ALA A 145 3.08 -15.81 4.68
N ALA A 146 1.81 -15.50 4.41
CA ALA A 146 0.75 -16.51 4.37
C ALA A 146 0.97 -17.55 3.27
N CYS A 147 1.41 -17.11 2.09
CA CYS A 147 1.79 -18.02 1.00
C CYS A 147 2.95 -18.94 1.41
N GLY A 148 4.01 -18.39 1.99
CA GLY A 148 5.15 -19.15 2.52
C GLY A 148 4.74 -20.15 3.59
N GLY A 149 3.90 -19.74 4.55
CA GLY A 149 3.34 -20.59 5.59
C GLY A 149 2.53 -21.76 5.01
N LEU A 150 1.69 -21.51 4.00
CA LEU A 150 0.93 -22.57 3.33
C LEU A 150 1.83 -23.54 2.56
N LEU A 151 2.86 -23.05 1.86
CA LEU A 151 3.86 -23.90 1.20
C LEU A 151 4.58 -24.80 2.21
N LEU A 152 4.95 -24.28 3.39
CA LEU A 152 5.59 -25.07 4.44
C LEU A 152 4.67 -26.17 4.99
N VAL A 153 3.41 -25.84 5.26
CA VAL A 153 2.41 -26.82 5.76
C VAL A 153 2.16 -27.92 4.75
N ARG A 154 2.12 -27.59 3.47
CA ARG A 154 1.85 -28.55 2.39
C ARG A 154 3.08 -29.04 1.62
N ARG A 155 4.27 -28.86 2.18
CA ARG A 155 5.55 -29.18 1.51
C ARG A 155 5.61 -30.59 0.89
N ARG A 156 4.93 -31.57 1.45
CA ARG A 156 4.89 -32.97 0.95
C ARG A 156 4.01 -33.16 -0.28
N GLU A 157 3.13 -32.21 -0.59
CA GLU A 157 2.17 -32.26 -1.71
C GLU A 157 2.59 -31.34 -2.87
N LEU A 158 3.77 -30.70 -2.76
CA LEU A 158 4.25 -29.74 -3.74
C LEU A 158 4.73 -30.41 -5.03
N SER A 159 4.28 -29.88 -6.15
CA SER A 159 4.93 -30.12 -7.44
C SER A 159 5.98 -29.05 -7.69
N VAL A 160 7.23 -29.44 -7.76
CA VAL A 160 8.37 -28.52 -7.95
C VAL A 160 8.15 -27.62 -9.16
N LEU A 161 7.71 -28.17 -10.31
CA LEU A 161 7.47 -27.40 -11.52
C LEU A 161 6.37 -26.34 -11.37
N ARG A 162 5.29 -26.67 -10.66
CA ARG A 162 4.17 -25.74 -10.45
C ARG A 162 4.52 -24.63 -9.47
N VAL A 163 5.25 -24.97 -8.40
CA VAL A 163 5.77 -23.98 -7.47
C VAL A 163 6.79 -23.08 -8.15
N ALA A 164 7.68 -23.65 -8.99
CA ALA A 164 8.61 -22.86 -9.81
C ALA A 164 7.86 -21.90 -10.75
N ALA A 165 6.80 -22.36 -11.42
CA ALA A 165 5.97 -21.49 -12.27
C ALA A 165 5.33 -20.35 -11.46
N TRP A 166 4.86 -20.63 -10.23
CA TRP A 166 4.29 -19.62 -9.35
C TRP A 166 5.37 -18.59 -8.91
N ILE A 167 6.56 -19.06 -8.52
CA ILE A 167 7.68 -18.20 -8.14
C ILE A 167 8.15 -17.35 -9.32
N LEU A 168 8.32 -17.94 -10.50
CA LEU A 168 8.69 -17.21 -11.72
C LEU A 168 7.65 -16.16 -12.09
N GLY A 169 6.37 -16.48 -11.90
CA GLY A 169 5.29 -15.51 -12.04
C GLY A 169 5.41 -14.37 -11.02
N ALA A 170 5.70 -14.67 -9.76
CA ALA A 170 5.91 -13.63 -8.74
C ALA A 170 7.11 -12.72 -9.09
N ILE A 171 8.23 -13.31 -9.55
CA ILE A 171 9.41 -12.55 -10.02
C ILE A 171 9.02 -11.65 -11.21
N LEU A 172 8.28 -12.18 -12.17
CA LEU A 172 7.78 -11.39 -13.30
C LEU A 172 6.85 -10.26 -12.81
N GLY A 173 6.02 -10.51 -11.79
CA GLY A 173 5.17 -9.49 -11.14
C GLY A 173 5.99 -8.37 -10.49
N VAL A 174 7.09 -8.71 -9.80
CA VAL A 174 8.05 -7.72 -9.28
C VAL A 174 8.68 -6.92 -10.41
N ALA A 175 9.08 -7.59 -11.50
CA ALA A 175 9.66 -6.92 -12.67
C ALA A 175 8.66 -5.99 -13.37
N LEU A 176 7.38 -6.36 -13.46
CA LEU A 176 6.32 -5.48 -13.96
C LEU A 176 6.14 -4.22 -13.10
N ALA A 177 6.37 -4.31 -11.80
CA ALA A 177 6.30 -3.21 -10.85
C ALA A 177 7.64 -2.47 -10.64
N ALA A 178 8.71 -2.80 -11.38
CA ALA A 178 10.06 -2.30 -11.15
C ALA A 178 10.17 -0.77 -11.32
N PHE A 179 9.37 -0.16 -12.20
CA PHE A 179 9.32 1.30 -12.38
C PHE A 179 8.97 2.06 -11.11
N TYR A 180 8.28 1.40 -10.16
CA TYR A 180 7.94 1.93 -8.85
C TYR A 180 8.91 1.42 -7.76
N ILE A 181 9.17 0.10 -7.75
CA ILE A 181 9.91 -0.55 -6.66
C ILE A 181 11.37 -0.09 -6.61
N LEU A 182 12.05 0.02 -7.75
CA LEU A 182 13.47 0.42 -7.78
C LEU A 182 13.68 1.85 -7.24
N PRO A 183 12.91 2.87 -7.66
CA PRO A 183 12.96 4.19 -7.05
C PRO A 183 12.67 4.19 -5.55
N VAL A 184 11.67 3.43 -5.08
CA VAL A 184 11.37 3.31 -3.64
C VAL A 184 12.60 2.89 -2.85
N PHE A 185 13.29 1.82 -3.28
CA PHE A 185 14.49 1.34 -2.59
C PHE A 185 15.66 2.31 -2.71
N HIS A 186 15.82 2.95 -3.85
CA HIS A 186 16.90 3.91 -4.09
C HIS A 186 16.74 5.17 -3.22
N PHE A 187 15.52 5.71 -3.14
CA PHE A 187 15.25 6.95 -2.42
C PHE A 187 14.95 6.75 -0.93
N ARG A 188 14.73 5.52 -0.47
CA ARG A 188 14.45 5.23 0.93
C ARG A 188 15.45 5.84 1.92
N PRO A 189 16.78 5.82 1.67
CA PRO A 189 17.76 6.46 2.57
C PRO A 189 17.67 7.99 2.60
N LEU A 190 16.98 8.61 1.65
CA LEU A 190 16.87 10.06 1.53
C LEU A 190 15.65 10.65 2.26
N VAL A 191 14.88 9.83 2.98
CA VAL A 191 13.70 10.24 3.75
C VAL A 191 13.75 9.74 5.19
N HIS A 192 13.07 10.44 6.07
CA HIS A 192 13.04 10.16 7.50
C HIS A 192 12.03 9.05 7.88
N LEU A 193 12.15 7.86 7.31
CA LEU A 193 11.22 6.75 7.62
C LEU A 193 11.12 6.41 9.11
N ASN A 194 12.19 6.61 9.85
CA ASN A 194 12.24 6.33 11.29
C ASN A 194 11.51 7.39 12.13
N HIS A 195 11.33 8.61 11.60
CA HIS A 195 10.63 9.69 12.29
C HIS A 195 9.11 9.49 12.43
N LEU A 196 8.54 8.50 11.73
CA LEU A 196 7.17 8.08 12.01
C LEU A 196 6.98 7.78 13.51
N TRP A 197 7.98 7.14 14.13
CA TRP A 197 7.97 6.77 15.54
C TRP A 197 8.29 7.92 16.49
N ASP A 198 8.97 8.97 16.01
CA ASP A 198 9.29 10.16 16.80
C ASP A 198 8.13 11.15 16.84
N VAL A 199 7.31 11.15 15.80
CA VAL A 199 6.13 12.05 15.67
C VAL A 199 4.89 11.46 16.34
N PHE A 200 4.71 10.14 16.26
CA PHE A 200 3.68 9.44 17.02
C PHE A 200 4.25 9.11 18.40
N PRO A 201 3.56 9.49 19.50
CA PRO A 201 3.99 9.17 20.86
C PRO A 201 3.96 7.67 21.17
N PHE A 202 3.76 6.84 20.15
CA PHE A 202 3.57 5.40 20.26
C PHE A 202 4.74 4.67 19.60
N LYS A 203 5.48 3.89 20.38
CA LYS A 203 6.51 2.98 19.87
C LYS A 203 5.87 1.66 19.40
N LEU A 204 6.57 0.90 18.55
CA LEU A 204 6.09 -0.42 18.09
C LEU A 204 5.56 -1.32 19.22
N PRO A 205 6.21 -1.41 20.41
CA PRO A 205 5.68 -2.16 21.53
C PRO A 205 4.31 -1.70 22.04
N ASP A 206 3.96 -0.42 21.84
CA ASP A 206 2.68 0.13 22.32
C ASP A 206 1.50 -0.36 21.46
N PHE A 207 1.76 -0.77 20.22
CA PHE A 207 0.77 -1.38 19.32
C PHE A 207 0.63 -2.89 19.50
N MET A 208 1.45 -3.50 20.35
CA MET A 208 1.37 -4.92 20.64
C MET A 208 0.35 -5.20 21.75
N LEU A 209 -0.26 -6.38 21.71
CA LEU A 209 -1.45 -6.78 22.47
C LEU A 209 -1.41 -6.61 23.99
N LEU A 210 -0.24 -6.66 24.60
CA LEU A 210 -0.13 -6.74 26.08
C LEU A 210 0.00 -5.38 26.77
N ARG A 211 0.09 -4.27 26.04
CA ARG A 211 0.04 -2.91 26.61
C ARG A 211 -1.35 -2.28 26.59
N ILE A 212 -2.38 -3.09 26.71
CA ILE A 212 -3.80 -2.73 26.73
C ILE A 212 -4.17 -1.74 27.84
N PHE A 213 -3.30 -1.56 28.83
CA PHE A 213 -3.58 -0.81 30.05
C PHE A 213 -3.06 0.63 30.07
N SER A 214 -2.46 1.13 28.97
CA SER A 214 -2.13 2.55 28.85
C SER A 214 -3.37 3.38 28.52
N HIS A 215 -3.51 4.53 29.19
CA HIS A 215 -4.80 5.22 29.38
C HIS A 215 -5.52 5.77 28.12
N ASP A 216 -4.87 5.96 26.97
CA ASP A 216 -5.40 6.84 25.92
C ASP A 216 -6.01 6.16 24.69
N VAL A 217 -5.98 4.82 24.54
CA VAL A 217 -6.44 4.13 23.31
C VAL A 217 -7.33 2.91 23.60
N LYS A 218 -8.15 2.97 24.63
CA LYS A 218 -8.91 1.82 25.19
C LYS A 218 -9.80 1.10 24.16
N THR A 219 -10.52 1.83 23.33
CA THR A 219 -11.53 1.23 22.43
C THR A 219 -10.90 0.45 21.28
N PHE A 220 -9.81 0.96 20.71
CA PHE A 220 -9.10 0.30 19.62
C PHE A 220 -8.43 -1.01 20.07
N HIS A 221 -7.84 -1.00 21.26
CA HIS A 221 -7.21 -2.19 21.83
C HIS A 221 -8.19 -3.28 22.22
N ILE A 222 -9.35 -2.93 22.78
CA ILE A 222 -10.40 -3.89 23.15
C ILE A 222 -10.89 -4.66 21.92
N ARG A 223 -11.16 -3.97 20.81
CA ARG A 223 -11.58 -4.62 19.55
C ARG A 223 -10.54 -5.61 19.05
N ARG A 224 -9.25 -5.24 19.04
CA ARG A 224 -8.16 -6.12 18.61
C ARG A 224 -8.03 -7.36 19.48
N VAL A 225 -8.14 -7.20 20.79
CA VAL A 225 -8.15 -8.32 21.73
C VAL A 225 -9.30 -9.27 21.42
N LEU A 226 -10.50 -8.75 21.21
CA LEU A 226 -11.66 -9.55 20.85
C LEU A 226 -11.45 -10.27 19.52
N MET A 227 -10.89 -9.61 18.50
CA MET A 227 -10.57 -10.25 17.22
C MET A 227 -9.56 -11.39 17.38
N LEU A 228 -8.56 -11.24 18.25
CA LEU A 228 -7.57 -12.27 18.49
C LEU A 228 -8.11 -13.42 19.32
N PHE A 229 -8.96 -13.16 20.32
CA PHE A 229 -9.71 -14.25 20.99
C PHE A 229 -10.60 -15.00 20.02
N ALA A 230 -11.31 -14.28 19.13
CA ALA A 230 -12.08 -14.90 18.06
C ALA A 230 -11.20 -15.74 17.13
N ALA A 231 -10.01 -15.23 16.75
CA ALA A 231 -9.05 -15.96 15.94
C ALA A 231 -8.53 -17.23 16.64
N CYS A 232 -8.25 -17.18 17.95
CA CYS A 232 -7.87 -18.35 18.74
C CYS A 232 -9.01 -19.38 18.78
N GLY A 233 -10.25 -18.93 19.02
CA GLY A 233 -11.44 -19.80 19.04
C GLY A 233 -11.69 -20.47 17.68
N ILE A 234 -11.60 -19.71 16.61
CA ILE A 234 -11.70 -20.20 15.22
C ILE A 234 -10.55 -21.16 14.92
N GLY A 235 -9.31 -20.81 15.26
CA GLY A 235 -8.14 -21.66 15.08
C GLY A 235 -8.30 -23.02 15.78
N TRP A 236 -8.77 -23.01 17.02
CA TRP A 236 -9.08 -24.22 17.75
C TRP A 236 -10.15 -25.08 17.07
N TRP A 237 -11.23 -24.46 16.64
CA TRP A 237 -12.30 -25.15 15.91
C TRP A 237 -11.82 -25.72 14.58
N LEU A 238 -11.01 -24.97 13.82
CA LEU A 238 -10.40 -25.43 12.58
C LEU A 238 -9.47 -26.62 12.81
N LEU A 239 -8.65 -26.60 13.86
CA LEU A 239 -7.79 -27.74 14.22
C LEU A 239 -8.62 -29.00 14.51
N ARG A 240 -9.71 -28.85 15.28
CA ARG A 240 -10.63 -29.96 15.50
C ARG A 240 -11.29 -30.48 14.22
N SER A 241 -11.60 -29.59 13.29
CA SER A 241 -12.22 -29.99 12.01
C SER A 241 -11.28 -30.81 11.12
N LEU A 242 -9.97 -30.56 11.19
CA LEU A 242 -8.96 -31.33 10.45
C LEU A 242 -8.82 -32.77 10.92
N HIS A 243 -9.15 -33.08 12.17
CA HIS A 243 -9.10 -34.42 12.72
C HIS A 243 -10.30 -35.31 12.33
N ARG A 244 -11.32 -34.75 11.68
CA ARG A 244 -12.46 -35.51 11.18
C ARG A 244 -12.07 -36.27 9.90
N SER A 245 -12.38 -37.57 9.83
CA SER A 245 -11.96 -38.46 8.75
C SER A 245 -12.53 -38.13 7.37
N ASN A 246 -13.66 -37.42 7.27
CA ASN A 246 -14.39 -37.17 6.04
C ASN A 246 -14.28 -35.76 5.47
N VAL A 247 -13.14 -35.08 5.64
CA VAL A 247 -12.91 -33.73 5.12
C VAL A 247 -12.39 -33.82 3.68
N SER A 248 -13.08 -33.20 2.72
CA SER A 248 -12.62 -33.11 1.34
C SER A 248 -11.26 -32.41 1.24
N ALA A 249 -10.43 -32.75 0.24
CA ALA A 249 -9.11 -32.17 0.04
C ALA A 249 -9.17 -30.63 -0.04
N VAL A 250 -10.21 -30.10 -0.67
CA VAL A 250 -10.45 -28.65 -0.79
C VAL A 250 -10.75 -28.02 0.57
N LYS A 251 -11.66 -28.59 1.34
CA LYS A 251 -11.96 -28.10 2.70
C LYS A 251 -10.70 -28.14 3.58
N ARG A 252 -9.90 -29.19 3.49
CA ARG A 252 -8.63 -29.31 4.20
C ARG A 252 -7.67 -28.19 3.82
N LEU A 253 -7.52 -27.90 2.52
CA LEU A 253 -6.68 -26.79 2.02
C LEU A 253 -7.13 -25.43 2.57
N MET A 254 -8.45 -25.15 2.51
CA MET A 254 -9.00 -23.88 3.03
C MET A 254 -8.80 -23.75 4.55
N THR A 255 -9.03 -24.85 5.28
CA THR A 255 -8.82 -24.90 6.72
C THR A 255 -7.35 -24.66 7.09
N GLN A 256 -6.41 -25.27 6.34
CA GLN A 256 -4.98 -25.07 6.56
C GLN A 256 -4.56 -23.61 6.26
N LEU A 257 -5.07 -23.02 5.16
CA LEU A 257 -4.81 -21.61 4.85
C LEU A 257 -5.35 -20.69 5.96
N ALA A 258 -6.58 -20.91 6.42
CA ALA A 258 -7.16 -20.13 7.51
C ALA A 258 -6.35 -20.26 8.81
N LEU A 259 -5.88 -21.47 9.14
CA LEU A 259 -5.00 -21.70 10.30
C LEU A 259 -3.67 -20.98 10.18
N VAL A 260 -3.02 -21.03 9.01
CA VAL A 260 -1.78 -20.30 8.75
C VAL A 260 -2.02 -18.79 8.92
N CYS A 261 -3.10 -18.27 8.37
CA CYS A 261 -3.47 -16.86 8.51
C CYS A 261 -3.69 -16.48 9.98
N CYS A 262 -4.46 -17.25 10.75
CA CYS A 262 -4.65 -17.02 12.20
C CYS A 262 -3.32 -17.06 12.95
N ALA A 263 -2.50 -18.09 12.73
CA ALA A 263 -1.23 -18.28 13.43
C ALA A 263 -0.27 -17.13 13.18
N LEU A 264 -0.10 -16.68 11.93
CA LEU A 264 0.76 -15.57 11.58
C LEU A 264 0.24 -14.25 12.16
N ALA A 265 -1.07 -13.99 12.07
CA ALA A 265 -1.66 -12.77 12.61
C ALA A 265 -1.47 -12.69 14.13
N ILE A 266 -1.69 -13.79 14.86
CA ILE A 266 -1.47 -13.84 16.30
C ILE A 266 0.02 -13.69 16.61
N PHE A 267 0.89 -14.44 15.93
CA PHE A 267 2.33 -14.45 16.17
C PHE A 267 2.94 -13.04 16.04
N PHE A 268 2.67 -12.34 14.94
CA PHE A 268 3.26 -11.01 14.70
C PHE A 268 2.66 -9.89 15.55
N GLN A 269 1.60 -10.16 16.28
CA GLN A 269 1.01 -9.25 17.25
C GLN A 269 1.42 -9.54 18.71
N LEU A 270 2.15 -10.63 18.95
CA LEU A 270 2.68 -10.96 20.26
C LEU A 270 4.06 -10.30 20.49
N PRO A 271 4.21 -9.39 21.48
CA PRO A 271 5.38 -8.51 21.60
C PRO A 271 6.68 -9.27 21.86
N TYR A 272 6.69 -10.20 22.80
CA TYR A 272 7.92 -10.85 23.26
C TYR A 272 8.46 -11.91 22.30
N ILE A 273 7.60 -12.44 21.43
CA ILE A 273 7.96 -13.53 20.52
C ILE A 273 8.38 -12.96 19.17
N SER A 274 7.67 -11.94 18.68
CA SER A 274 7.89 -11.42 17.32
C SER A 274 8.79 -10.19 17.26
N SER A 275 9.02 -9.45 18.38
CA SER A 275 9.83 -8.23 18.35
C SER A 275 11.23 -8.42 17.75
N PRO A 276 11.99 -9.50 18.03
CA PRO A 276 13.29 -9.67 17.39
C PRO A 276 13.21 -9.75 15.87
N LEU A 277 12.12 -10.33 15.31
CA LEU A 277 11.94 -10.38 13.86
C LEU A 277 11.67 -9.00 13.25
N TRP A 278 10.94 -8.15 13.98
CA TRP A 278 10.70 -6.77 13.54
C TRP A 278 12.00 -5.96 13.47
N ASP A 279 12.92 -6.19 14.38
CA ASP A 279 14.20 -5.49 14.45
C ASP A 279 15.20 -5.99 13.40
N TYR A 280 15.26 -7.31 13.16
CA TYR A 280 16.27 -7.93 12.30
C TYR A 280 15.82 -8.19 10.86
N PHE A 281 14.51 -8.20 10.55
CA PHE A 281 14.02 -8.45 9.21
C PHE A 281 13.67 -7.13 8.48
N PRO A 282 14.51 -6.68 7.53
CA PRO A 282 14.32 -5.37 6.86
C PRO A 282 12.95 -5.20 6.18
N GLY A 283 12.35 -6.31 5.70
CA GLY A 283 11.03 -6.31 5.09
C GLY A 283 9.90 -6.02 6.08
N LEU A 284 10.02 -6.46 7.33
CA LEU A 284 8.97 -6.26 8.34
C LEU A 284 8.86 -4.81 8.78
N SER A 285 9.96 -4.05 8.82
CA SER A 285 9.92 -2.61 9.10
C SER A 285 9.04 -1.84 8.09
N THR A 286 8.89 -2.36 6.86
CA THR A 286 8.01 -1.79 5.83
C THR A 286 6.53 -2.01 6.13
N VAL A 287 6.18 -3.06 6.90
CA VAL A 287 4.81 -3.29 7.37
C VAL A 287 4.38 -2.20 8.37
N GLN A 288 5.32 -1.60 9.08
CA GLN A 288 5.18 -0.48 10.03
C GLN A 288 4.32 -0.80 11.26
N PHE A 289 3.11 -1.34 11.08
CA PHE A 289 2.12 -1.50 12.14
C PHE A 289 1.73 -2.97 12.33
N THR A 290 1.67 -3.41 13.56
CA THR A 290 1.32 -4.80 13.90
C THR A 290 -0.12 -5.16 13.51
N TRP A 291 -1.03 -4.19 13.51
CA TRP A 291 -2.43 -4.44 13.10
C TRP A 291 -2.61 -4.75 11.60
N ARG A 292 -1.61 -4.47 10.75
CA ARG A 292 -1.68 -4.88 9.32
C ARG A 292 -1.71 -6.39 9.14
N TRP A 293 -1.29 -7.16 10.15
CA TRP A 293 -1.45 -8.61 10.14
C TRP A 293 -2.92 -9.05 10.28
N ASP A 294 -3.84 -8.15 10.69
CA ASP A 294 -5.27 -8.41 10.72
C ASP A 294 -5.87 -8.62 9.31
N ILE A 295 -5.14 -8.22 8.25
CA ILE A 295 -5.46 -8.61 6.85
C ILE A 295 -5.64 -10.14 6.76
N LEU A 296 -4.78 -10.90 7.44
CA LEU A 296 -4.87 -12.36 7.44
C LEU A 296 -6.06 -12.86 8.26
N LEU A 297 -6.49 -12.14 9.29
CA LEU A 297 -7.72 -12.49 10.03
C LEU A 297 -8.96 -12.28 9.18
N VAL A 298 -8.99 -11.24 8.35
CA VAL A 298 -10.08 -11.05 7.37
C VAL A 298 -10.21 -12.27 6.46
N VAL A 299 -9.09 -12.75 5.91
CA VAL A 299 -9.05 -13.96 5.08
C VAL A 299 -9.48 -15.20 5.87
N ALA A 300 -8.91 -15.37 7.07
CA ALA A 300 -9.18 -16.53 7.92
C ALA A 300 -10.65 -16.63 8.32
N PHE A 301 -11.28 -15.53 8.72
CA PHE A 301 -12.68 -15.49 9.12
C PHE A 301 -13.61 -15.80 7.94
N ALA A 302 -13.36 -15.18 6.78
CA ALA A 302 -14.15 -15.43 5.59
C ALA A 302 -14.06 -16.92 5.12
N LEU A 303 -12.85 -17.51 5.15
CA LEU A 303 -12.62 -18.91 4.82
C LEU A 303 -13.22 -19.87 5.84
N SER A 304 -13.14 -19.53 7.14
CA SER A 304 -13.72 -20.35 8.21
C SER A 304 -15.24 -20.41 8.09
N TYR A 305 -15.86 -19.27 7.80
CA TYR A 305 -17.28 -19.23 7.50
C TYR A 305 -17.65 -20.14 6.32
N ALA A 306 -16.88 -20.04 5.25
CA ALA A 306 -17.06 -20.86 4.07
C ALA A 306 -16.89 -22.37 4.36
N ALA A 307 -16.06 -22.75 5.34
CA ALA A 307 -15.83 -24.14 5.74
C ALA A 307 -16.92 -24.74 6.66
N LEU A 308 -17.75 -23.88 7.27
CA LEU A 308 -18.83 -24.28 8.23
C LEU A 308 -20.02 -25.03 7.58
N GLN A 309 -19.93 -25.47 6.34
CA GLN A 309 -21.03 -26.02 5.55
C GLN A 309 -21.89 -27.12 6.24
N ASP A 310 -23.22 -27.04 6.01
CA ASP A 310 -24.28 -28.05 6.12
C ASP A 310 -24.93 -28.33 7.50
N THR A 311 -25.14 -27.30 8.34
CA THR A 311 -25.93 -27.50 9.57
C THR A 311 -27.03 -26.43 9.74
N GLU A 312 -28.10 -26.75 10.47
CA GLU A 312 -29.12 -25.81 10.94
C GLU A 312 -28.49 -24.61 11.71
N PHE A 313 -27.34 -24.85 12.32
CA PHE A 313 -26.50 -23.82 12.95
C PHE A 313 -26.01 -22.76 11.92
N GLN A 314 -25.75 -23.17 10.68
CA GLN A 314 -25.34 -22.25 9.62
C GLN A 314 -26.46 -21.28 9.19
N LYS A 315 -27.72 -21.75 9.15
CA LYS A 315 -28.86 -20.87 8.86
C LYS A 315 -28.99 -19.75 9.93
N ARG A 316 -28.79 -20.11 11.19
CA ARG A 316 -28.84 -19.14 12.31
C ARG A 316 -27.65 -18.16 12.24
N ILE A 317 -26.44 -18.66 11.95
CA ILE A 317 -25.25 -17.82 11.75
C ILE A 317 -25.45 -16.87 10.56
N ASN A 318 -26.06 -17.32 9.47
CA ASN A 318 -26.31 -16.47 8.29
C ASN A 318 -27.18 -15.26 8.65
N TRP A 319 -28.26 -15.43 9.41
CA TRP A 319 -29.10 -14.32 9.86
C TRP A 319 -28.36 -13.40 10.83
N THR A 320 -27.57 -13.95 11.76
CA THR A 320 -26.76 -13.16 12.68
C THR A 320 -25.70 -12.36 11.95
N LEU A 321 -25.04 -12.96 10.93
CA LEU A 321 -24.05 -12.26 10.09
C LEU A 321 -24.70 -11.18 9.24
N ILE A 322 -25.87 -11.43 8.64
CA ILE A 322 -26.62 -10.43 7.90
C ILE A 322 -26.97 -9.26 8.85
N GLY A 323 -27.43 -9.57 10.06
CA GLY A 323 -27.70 -8.55 11.08
C GLY A 323 -26.46 -7.74 11.44
N LEU A 324 -25.31 -8.39 11.68
CA LEU A 324 -24.04 -7.72 11.94
C LEU A 324 -23.58 -6.86 10.77
N ILE A 325 -23.68 -7.35 9.54
CA ILE A 325 -23.36 -6.60 8.33
C ILE A 325 -24.23 -5.36 8.22
N VAL A 326 -25.55 -5.50 8.41
CA VAL A 326 -26.49 -4.38 8.38
C VAL A 326 -26.17 -3.37 9.49
N ILE A 327 -25.87 -3.83 10.70
CA ILE A 327 -25.46 -2.96 11.81
C ILE A 327 -24.14 -2.24 11.49
N THR A 328 -23.14 -2.94 10.94
CA THR A 328 -21.84 -2.35 10.56
C THR A 328 -22.01 -1.33 9.43
N LEU A 329 -22.83 -1.63 8.43
CA LEU A 329 -23.17 -0.69 7.36
C LEU A 329 -23.89 0.56 7.89
N ILE A 330 -24.90 0.38 8.76
CA ILE A 330 -25.61 1.51 9.39
C ILE A 330 -24.67 2.33 10.25
N ALA A 331 -23.83 1.68 11.06
CA ALA A 331 -22.84 2.37 11.88
C ALA A 331 -21.82 3.12 11.02
N GLY A 332 -21.30 2.48 9.94
CA GLY A 332 -20.40 3.12 8.99
C GLY A 332 -21.03 4.33 8.29
N ILE A 333 -22.27 4.20 7.82
CA ILE A 333 -23.04 5.30 7.23
C ILE A 333 -23.24 6.43 8.27
N ARG A 334 -23.63 6.12 9.50
CA ARG A 334 -23.77 7.13 10.56
C ARG A 334 -22.48 7.84 10.90
N ILE A 335 -21.35 7.10 11.00
CA ILE A 335 -20.03 7.67 11.23
C ILE A 335 -19.63 8.57 10.05
N SER A 336 -19.89 8.14 8.83
CA SER A 336 -19.61 8.93 7.62
C SER A 336 -20.46 10.22 7.59
N LEU A 337 -21.73 10.13 7.90
CA LEU A 337 -22.64 11.29 7.96
C LEU A 337 -22.29 12.25 9.11
N SER A 338 -21.98 11.74 10.31
CA SER A 338 -21.57 12.58 11.44
C SER A 338 -20.23 13.28 11.20
N ARG A 339 -19.36 12.74 10.36
CA ARG A 339 -18.10 13.37 9.96
C ARG A 339 -18.26 14.34 8.79
N SER A 340 -19.32 14.25 7.99
CA SER A 340 -19.60 15.25 6.96
C SER A 340 -19.84 16.63 7.57
N ASP A 341 -20.33 16.70 8.81
CA ASP A 341 -20.47 17.96 9.57
C ASP A 341 -19.13 18.51 10.09
N TYR A 342 -18.07 17.67 10.16
CA TYR A 342 -16.70 18.10 10.42
C TYR A 342 -15.98 18.63 9.15
N GLY A 343 -16.65 18.70 8.01
CA GLY A 343 -16.13 19.21 6.73
C GLY A 343 -15.84 20.72 6.71
N GLY A 344 -16.05 21.42 7.81
CA GLY A 344 -15.56 22.76 8.02
C GLY A 344 -14.13 22.72 8.55
N THR A 345 -13.17 23.06 7.70
CA THR A 345 -11.75 23.22 8.05
C THR A 345 -11.00 21.91 8.32
N VAL A 346 -10.77 21.12 7.28
CA VAL A 346 -9.56 20.29 7.24
C VAL A 346 -8.41 21.29 7.25
N HIS A 347 -7.84 21.53 8.42
CA HIS A 347 -6.66 22.36 8.55
C HIS A 347 -5.58 21.76 7.64
N ARG A 348 -5.08 22.56 6.69
CA ARG A 348 -3.98 22.18 5.79
C ARG A 348 -2.75 21.64 6.55
N GLU A 349 -2.67 21.96 7.83
CA GLU A 349 -1.64 21.57 8.79
C GLU A 349 -1.53 20.04 9.02
N HIS A 350 -2.58 19.25 8.73
CA HIS A 350 -2.58 17.79 8.93
C HIS A 350 -2.13 16.97 7.71
N PHE A 351 -1.81 17.62 6.59
CA PHE A 351 -1.33 16.92 5.38
C PHE A 351 0.20 16.82 5.29
N ASP A 352 0.90 17.32 6.28
CA ASP A 352 2.34 17.21 6.32
C ASP A 352 2.73 15.84 6.89
N SER A 353 3.28 15.00 6.03
CA SER A 353 3.81 13.69 6.38
C SER A 353 5.31 13.81 6.58
N PRO A 354 5.77 14.01 7.83
CA PRO A 354 7.19 14.27 8.11
C PRO A 354 8.10 13.10 7.73
N GLU A 355 7.58 11.89 7.69
CA GLU A 355 8.31 10.68 7.26
C GLU A 355 8.76 10.73 5.79
N TRP A 356 8.09 11.52 4.96
CA TRP A 356 8.44 11.71 3.55
C TRP A 356 9.22 13.00 3.28
N ALA A 357 9.59 13.72 4.34
CA ALA A 357 10.48 14.85 4.21
C ALA A 357 11.91 14.38 3.89
N PRO A 358 12.67 15.13 3.07
CA PRO A 358 14.07 14.80 2.79
C PRO A 358 14.91 14.73 4.06
N ILE A 359 15.88 13.82 4.10
CA ILE A 359 16.78 13.61 5.25
C ILE A 359 17.55 14.88 5.66
N TYR A 360 17.66 15.82 4.76
CA TYR A 360 18.32 17.13 4.99
C TYR A 360 17.46 18.08 5.84
N THR A 361 16.18 17.78 6.08
CA THR A 361 15.28 18.62 6.86
C THR A 361 15.40 18.36 8.35
N ASN A 362 15.17 19.39 9.17
CA ASN A 362 14.98 19.22 10.61
C ASN A 362 13.48 19.18 10.94
N PRO A 363 12.93 18.06 11.44
CA PRO A 363 11.50 17.89 11.66
C PRO A 363 10.89 18.91 12.65
N VAL A 364 11.68 19.39 13.61
CA VAL A 364 11.22 20.38 14.61
C VAL A 364 11.13 21.76 13.98
N ARG A 365 12.13 22.17 13.20
CA ARG A 365 12.12 23.45 12.46
C ARG A 365 11.11 23.46 11.32
N GLN A 366 10.90 22.31 10.68
CA GLN A 366 9.96 22.14 9.59
C GLN A 366 8.54 22.63 9.95
N ARG A 367 8.06 22.33 11.16
CA ARG A 367 6.74 22.81 11.63
C ARG A 367 6.71 24.33 11.79
N GLN A 368 7.78 24.93 12.28
CA GLN A 368 7.86 26.39 12.49
C GLN A 368 8.01 27.13 11.16
N GLU A 369 8.86 26.62 10.25
CA GLU A 369 9.09 27.27 8.95
C GLU A 369 7.92 27.06 7.99
N ALA A 370 7.27 25.89 7.96
CA ALA A 370 6.05 25.65 7.20
C ALA A 370 4.90 26.55 7.68
N TYR A 371 4.79 26.77 8.99
CA TYR A 371 3.83 27.72 9.55
C TYR A 371 4.13 29.15 9.15
N MET A 372 5.40 29.56 9.18
CA MET A 372 5.83 30.89 8.78
C MET A 372 5.64 31.17 7.29
N VAL A 373 5.89 30.16 6.43
CA VAL A 373 5.73 30.28 4.96
C VAL A 373 4.27 30.26 4.53
N ALA A 374 3.41 29.51 5.22
CA ALA A 374 1.98 29.52 4.95
C ALA A 374 1.33 30.89 5.24
N HIS A 375 2.01 31.75 6.02
CA HIS A 375 1.54 33.08 6.39
C HIS A 375 2.35 34.21 5.76
N GLN A 376 3.50 33.91 5.14
CA GLN A 376 4.24 34.86 4.32
C GLN A 376 3.90 34.63 2.86
N ASN A 377 3.21 35.58 2.26
CA ASN A 377 2.87 35.65 0.84
C ASN A 377 3.84 34.86 -0.06
N ASP A 378 3.32 34.02 -0.92
CA ASP A 378 3.86 33.22 -2.03
C ASP A 378 5.16 33.74 -2.69
N VAL A 379 6.23 33.95 -1.92
CA VAL A 379 7.55 34.33 -2.48
C VAL A 379 8.30 33.01 -2.79
N PRO A 380 8.34 32.59 -4.05
CA PRO A 380 8.92 31.29 -4.43
C PRO A 380 10.45 31.25 -4.37
N ILE A 381 11.08 32.40 -4.13
CA ILE A 381 12.54 32.58 -4.07
C ILE A 381 12.87 33.76 -3.16
N THR A 382 13.86 33.61 -2.31
CA THR A 382 14.34 34.68 -1.41
C THR A 382 15.83 34.89 -1.61
N LEU A 383 16.22 36.14 -1.71
CA LEU A 383 17.63 36.56 -1.70
C LEU A 383 18.04 36.83 -0.24
N LEU A 384 19.11 36.21 0.22
CA LEU A 384 19.64 36.44 1.56
C LEU A 384 20.52 37.71 1.52
N ASN A 385 20.17 38.70 2.35
CA ASN A 385 20.83 40.02 2.39
C ASN A 385 20.82 40.75 1.03
N PRO A 386 19.62 41.04 0.44
CA PRO A 386 19.54 41.70 -0.86
C PRO A 386 20.17 43.10 -0.83
N ASN A 387 20.87 43.46 -1.90
CA ASN A 387 21.38 44.79 -2.14
C ASN A 387 20.36 45.63 -2.92
N VAL A 388 20.58 46.95 -2.93
CA VAL A 388 19.77 47.84 -3.77
C VAL A 388 19.95 47.45 -5.25
N GLY A 389 18.86 47.14 -5.92
CA GLY A 389 18.85 46.71 -7.31
C GLY A 389 18.82 45.18 -7.52
N ASP A 390 18.90 44.37 -6.45
CA ASP A 390 18.70 42.94 -6.52
C ASP A 390 17.20 42.62 -6.74
N SER A 391 16.93 41.65 -7.60
CA SER A 391 15.57 41.18 -7.84
C SER A 391 15.55 39.72 -8.15
N ALA A 392 14.48 39.03 -7.73
CA ALA A 392 14.22 37.63 -8.06
C ALA A 392 12.73 37.44 -8.34
N LEU A 393 12.39 36.84 -9.49
CA LEU A 393 11.04 36.68 -9.95
C LEU A 393 10.82 35.22 -10.45
N LEU A 394 9.72 34.59 -10.06
CA LEU A 394 9.29 33.33 -10.63
C LEU A 394 8.58 33.58 -11.97
N LEU A 395 9.13 33.03 -13.05
CA LEU A 395 8.57 33.13 -14.39
C LEU A 395 7.62 31.98 -14.72
N LYS A 396 7.94 30.77 -14.26
CA LYS A 396 7.16 29.56 -14.51
C LYS A 396 7.20 28.65 -13.29
N SER A 397 6.07 28.06 -12.91
CA SER A 397 5.98 27.03 -11.88
C SER A 397 5.23 25.82 -12.40
N GLY A 398 5.86 24.66 -12.32
CA GLY A 398 5.28 23.37 -12.67
C GLY A 398 5.77 22.27 -11.74
N PRO A 399 5.20 21.06 -11.82
CA PRO A 399 5.53 19.97 -10.92
C PRO A 399 6.96 19.44 -11.09
N SER A 400 7.55 19.59 -12.27
CA SER A 400 8.90 19.10 -12.61
C SER A 400 9.83 20.19 -13.16
N GLU A 401 9.35 21.43 -13.29
CA GLU A 401 10.11 22.54 -13.84
C GLU A 401 9.70 23.86 -13.18
N ARG A 402 10.68 24.68 -12.80
CA ARG A 402 10.48 26.08 -12.38
C ARG A 402 11.49 26.96 -13.08
N LYS A 403 11.09 28.18 -13.47
CA LYS A 403 11.98 29.16 -14.08
C LYS A 403 11.95 30.46 -13.29
N TYR A 404 13.14 31.04 -13.11
CA TYR A 404 13.30 32.24 -12.34
C TYR A 404 14.14 33.24 -13.14
N SER A 405 13.82 34.54 -13.04
CA SER A 405 14.68 35.63 -13.44
C SER A 405 15.30 36.21 -12.18
N VAL A 406 16.63 36.27 -12.11
CA VAL A 406 17.37 36.75 -10.95
C VAL A 406 18.40 37.77 -11.41
N GLN A 407 18.43 38.95 -10.75
CA GLN A 407 19.42 39.97 -10.97
C GLN A 407 20.10 40.30 -9.64
N LEU A 408 21.44 40.25 -9.60
CA LEU A 408 22.23 40.43 -8.42
C LEU A 408 23.34 41.49 -8.66
N ALA A 409 23.42 42.46 -7.79
CA ALA A 409 24.49 43.46 -7.79
C ALA A 409 25.80 42.93 -7.18
N LYS A 410 25.71 41.97 -6.27
CA LYS A 410 26.85 41.32 -5.59
C LYS A 410 26.59 39.80 -5.47
N PRO A 411 27.66 39.01 -5.25
CA PRO A 411 27.50 37.59 -4.95
C PRO A 411 26.56 37.41 -3.76
N THR A 412 25.48 36.58 -3.95
CA THR A 412 24.40 36.45 -2.97
C THR A 412 23.99 34.99 -2.87
N GLU A 413 23.75 34.52 -1.65
CA GLU A 413 23.10 33.23 -1.44
C GLU A 413 21.61 33.37 -1.71
N THR A 414 21.14 32.53 -2.63
CA THR A 414 19.74 32.50 -3.08
C THR A 414 19.05 31.27 -2.54
N LYS A 415 17.91 31.46 -1.87
CA LYS A 415 17.11 30.40 -1.26
C LYS A 415 15.85 30.16 -2.09
N PHE A 416 15.70 28.94 -2.58
CA PHE A 416 14.52 28.47 -3.32
C PHE A 416 13.51 27.90 -2.33
N HIS A 417 12.25 28.28 -2.39
CA HIS A 417 11.23 27.78 -1.46
C HIS A 417 10.81 26.36 -1.84
N MET A 418 11.74 25.44 -1.65
CA MET A 418 11.55 24.00 -1.79
C MET A 418 12.62 23.26 -0.99
N TYR A 419 12.30 22.07 -0.52
CA TYR A 419 13.29 21.19 0.08
C TYR A 419 14.29 20.69 -0.95
N TYR A 420 15.55 20.63 -0.55
CA TYR A 420 16.59 20.05 -1.37
C TYR A 420 16.29 18.56 -1.64
N TRP A 421 16.30 18.21 -2.92
CA TRP A 421 16.22 16.86 -3.39
C TRP A 421 17.23 16.65 -4.51
N PRO A 422 18.09 15.59 -4.50
CA PRO A 422 19.24 15.48 -5.41
C PRO A 422 18.89 15.49 -6.91
N GLN A 423 17.66 15.12 -7.27
CA GLN A 423 17.18 15.12 -8.66
C GLN A 423 16.79 16.51 -9.17
N TRP A 424 16.61 17.50 -8.30
CA TRP A 424 16.42 18.87 -8.74
C TRP A 424 17.75 19.47 -9.16
N LYS A 425 17.89 19.78 -10.44
CA LYS A 425 19.08 20.38 -11.04
C LYS A 425 18.81 21.84 -11.35
N LEU A 426 19.66 22.71 -10.82
CA LEU A 426 19.64 24.16 -11.08
C LEU A 426 20.57 24.46 -12.24
N ARG A 427 20.08 25.15 -13.28
CA ARG A 427 20.85 25.48 -14.48
C ARG A 427 20.69 26.95 -14.86
N ASN A 428 21.73 27.50 -15.49
CA ASN A 428 21.67 28.76 -16.22
C ASN A 428 22.10 28.48 -17.68
N GLY A 429 21.11 28.32 -18.57
CA GLY A 429 21.37 27.75 -19.89
C GLY A 429 21.87 26.30 -19.77
N GLU A 430 23.04 26.02 -20.34
CA GLU A 430 23.65 24.66 -20.27
C GLU A 430 24.49 24.43 -19.00
N ALA A 431 24.85 25.48 -18.28
CA ALA A 431 25.70 25.39 -17.10
C ALA A 431 24.89 24.95 -15.87
N GLU A 432 25.28 23.83 -15.23
CA GLU A 432 24.72 23.39 -13.95
C GLU A 432 25.32 24.20 -12.80
N ILE A 433 24.47 24.72 -11.93
CA ILE A 433 24.83 25.46 -10.72
C ILE A 433 24.67 24.54 -9.53
N ALA A 434 25.73 24.40 -8.72
CA ALA A 434 25.70 23.58 -7.52
C ALA A 434 24.69 24.13 -6.50
N ALA A 435 23.67 23.35 -6.21
CA ALA A 435 22.71 23.63 -5.15
C ALA A 435 22.97 22.70 -3.96
N ARG A 436 22.66 23.19 -2.74
CA ARG A 436 22.86 22.46 -1.49
C ARG A 436 21.70 22.72 -0.52
N PRO A 437 21.46 21.82 0.44
CA PRO A 437 20.54 22.13 1.53
C PRO A 437 21.14 23.14 2.51
N ASP A 438 20.33 24.05 3.02
CA ASP A 438 20.64 24.83 4.19
C ASP A 438 20.43 24.02 5.49
N THR A 439 20.56 24.66 6.65
CA THR A 439 20.36 24.01 7.96
C THR A 439 18.93 23.53 8.22
N ALA A 440 17.96 24.01 7.44
CA ALA A 440 16.55 23.62 7.49
C ALA A 440 16.20 22.60 6.37
N GLY A 441 17.18 22.25 5.51
CA GLY A 441 16.99 21.37 4.37
C GLY A 441 16.39 22.05 3.14
N VAL A 442 16.30 23.39 3.15
CA VAL A 442 15.81 24.16 2.01
C VAL A 442 16.93 24.32 0.99
N MET A 443 16.57 24.24 -0.29
CA MET A 443 17.51 24.33 -1.39
C MET A 443 18.10 25.74 -1.51
N THR A 444 19.44 25.84 -1.49
CA THR A 444 20.18 27.09 -1.68
C THR A 444 21.25 26.98 -2.74
N ALA A 445 21.60 28.10 -3.35
CA ALA A 445 22.73 28.22 -4.27
C ALA A 445 23.44 29.57 -4.10
N GLN A 446 24.77 29.57 -4.21
CA GLN A 446 25.56 30.76 -4.29
C GLN A 446 25.63 31.26 -5.73
N LEU A 447 25.13 32.46 -5.98
CA LEU A 447 25.16 33.09 -7.30
C LEU A 447 26.09 34.29 -7.30
N PRO A 448 27.04 34.39 -8.23
CA PRO A 448 27.83 35.60 -8.46
C PRO A 448 26.96 36.81 -8.82
N ALA A 449 27.54 38.00 -8.82
CA ALA A 449 26.87 39.17 -9.37
C ALA A 449 26.55 38.96 -10.85
N GLY A 450 25.36 39.33 -11.30
CA GLY A 450 24.93 39.13 -12.69
C GLY A 450 23.43 39.03 -12.88
N LYS A 451 23.04 38.78 -14.13
CA LYS A 451 21.66 38.46 -14.53
C LYS A 451 21.58 36.99 -14.92
N TYR A 452 20.56 36.32 -14.43
CA TYR A 452 20.37 34.91 -14.61
C TYR A 452 18.94 34.58 -15.05
N GLU A 453 18.81 33.65 -15.99
CA GLU A 453 17.57 32.92 -16.26
C GLU A 453 17.74 31.48 -15.74
N LEU A 454 17.40 31.29 -14.48
CA LEU A 454 17.60 30.02 -13.80
C LEU A 454 16.45 29.05 -14.15
N GLU A 455 16.83 27.86 -14.57
CA GLU A 455 15.91 26.73 -14.75
C GLU A 455 16.20 25.69 -13.67
N LEU A 456 15.19 25.37 -12.89
CA LEU A 456 15.20 24.29 -11.92
C LEU A 456 14.37 23.15 -12.48
N ARG A 457 15.01 22.02 -12.79
CA ARG A 457 14.39 20.87 -13.43
C ARG A 457 14.57 19.61 -12.61
N LEU A 458 13.47 18.84 -12.45
CA LEU A 458 13.51 17.51 -11.85
C LEU A 458 13.97 16.49 -12.89
N GLU A 459 15.18 15.96 -12.72
CA GLU A 459 15.74 14.96 -13.60
C GLU A 459 15.48 13.55 -13.06
N ARG A 460 15.28 12.58 -13.98
CA ARG A 460 15.10 11.19 -13.59
C ARG A 460 16.43 10.59 -13.13
N SER A 461 16.37 9.82 -12.04
CA SER A 461 17.52 9.04 -11.58
C SER A 461 17.76 7.82 -12.47
N GLU A 462 18.96 7.25 -12.38
CA GLU A 462 19.29 5.98 -13.05
C GLU A 462 18.35 4.85 -12.61
N SER A 463 17.96 4.83 -11.34
CA SER A 463 17.02 3.83 -10.81
C SER A 463 15.61 3.94 -11.41
N GLU A 464 15.14 5.16 -11.69
CA GLU A 464 13.87 5.39 -12.38
C GLU A 464 13.93 4.92 -13.82
N ILE A 465 15.02 5.26 -14.54
CA ILE A 465 15.25 4.82 -15.93
C ILE A 465 15.35 3.30 -16.00
N ALA A 466 16.15 2.68 -15.14
CA ALA A 466 16.30 1.23 -15.07
C ALA A 466 14.97 0.55 -14.73
N GLY A 467 14.22 1.08 -13.75
CA GLY A 467 12.92 0.56 -13.37
C GLY A 467 11.92 0.56 -14.51
N VAL A 468 11.85 1.65 -15.28
CA VAL A 468 10.98 1.75 -16.47
C VAL A 468 11.40 0.73 -17.53
N ASN A 469 12.70 0.62 -17.83
CA ASN A 469 13.19 -0.31 -18.85
C ASN A 469 12.91 -1.78 -18.47
N ILE A 470 13.11 -2.15 -17.20
CA ILE A 470 12.77 -3.49 -16.69
C ILE A 470 11.27 -3.75 -16.81
N SER A 471 10.43 -2.79 -16.43
CA SER A 471 8.98 -2.96 -16.51
C SER A 471 8.47 -3.07 -17.95
N LEU A 472 9.06 -2.34 -18.88
CA LEU A 472 8.75 -2.47 -20.31
C LEU A 472 9.14 -3.83 -20.85
N GLY A 473 10.36 -4.31 -20.55
CA GLY A 473 10.83 -5.64 -20.94
C GLY A 473 9.96 -6.76 -20.34
N ALA A 474 9.60 -6.63 -19.04
CA ALA A 474 8.71 -7.55 -18.35
C ALA A 474 7.29 -7.55 -18.97
N SER A 475 6.77 -6.39 -19.37
CA SER A 475 5.47 -6.27 -20.03
C SER A 475 5.49 -6.96 -21.41
N ALA A 476 6.54 -6.76 -22.20
CA ALA A 476 6.70 -7.44 -23.48
C ALA A 476 6.77 -8.96 -23.29
N LEU A 477 7.55 -9.44 -22.32
CA LEU A 477 7.64 -10.85 -21.97
C LEU A 477 6.29 -11.41 -21.52
N PHE A 478 5.58 -10.69 -20.66
CA PHE A 478 4.25 -11.09 -20.19
C PHE A 478 3.25 -11.26 -21.35
N VAL A 479 3.20 -10.29 -22.26
CA VAL A 479 2.32 -10.36 -23.45
C VAL A 479 2.71 -11.54 -24.33
N LEU A 480 4.00 -11.77 -24.58
CA LEU A 480 4.48 -12.90 -25.35
C LEU A 480 4.05 -14.24 -24.74
N LEU A 481 4.26 -14.41 -23.42
CA LEU A 481 3.83 -15.61 -22.69
C LEU A 481 2.31 -15.81 -22.75
N ALA A 482 1.54 -14.72 -22.62
CA ALA A 482 0.08 -14.76 -22.73
C ALA A 482 -0.37 -15.23 -24.12
N LEU A 483 0.25 -14.73 -25.19
CA LEU A 483 -0.02 -15.14 -26.56
C LEU A 483 0.34 -16.63 -26.80
N ILE A 484 1.50 -17.09 -26.31
CA ILE A 484 1.91 -18.50 -26.42
C ILE A 484 0.87 -19.38 -25.70
N GLY A 485 0.48 -19.04 -24.46
CA GLY A 485 -0.53 -19.78 -23.72
C GLY A 485 -1.88 -19.83 -24.45
N PHE A 486 -2.29 -18.73 -25.06
CA PHE A 486 -3.54 -18.64 -25.84
C PHE A 486 -3.51 -19.53 -27.11
N VAL A 487 -2.41 -19.53 -27.85
CA VAL A 487 -2.25 -20.35 -29.07
C VAL A 487 -2.25 -21.85 -28.70
N GLN A 488 -1.57 -22.22 -27.61
CA GLN A 488 -1.54 -23.61 -27.12
C GLN A 488 -2.92 -24.10 -26.69
N SER A 489 -3.74 -23.23 -26.06
CA SER A 489 -5.09 -23.59 -25.63
C SER A 489 -6.04 -23.84 -26.82
N ARG A 490 -5.92 -23.08 -27.91
CA ARG A 490 -6.73 -23.26 -29.14
C ARG A 490 -6.42 -24.58 -29.89
N LYS A 491 -5.14 -24.99 -29.94
CA LYS A 491 -4.73 -26.23 -30.65
C LYS A 491 -5.29 -27.51 -30.02
N ARG A 492 -5.86 -27.47 -28.83
CA ARG A 492 -6.48 -28.63 -28.16
C ARG A 492 -7.99 -28.70 -28.33
N VAL A 493 -8.61 -27.61 -28.75
CA VAL A 493 -10.07 -27.52 -28.97
C VAL A 493 -10.42 -27.83 -30.43
N ALA A 494 -9.42 -27.67 -31.33
CA ALA A 494 -9.47 -28.14 -32.71
C ALA A 494 -8.92 -29.56 -32.84
#